data_9ddd6c0ba8e9b54f597a5775a27676f7
#
_entry.id   9ddd6c0ba8e9b54f597a5775a27676f7
#
_cell.length_a   1.000
_cell.length_b   1.000
_cell.length_c   1.000
_cell.angle_alpha   90.00
_cell.angle_beta   90.00
_cell.angle_gamma   90.00
#
_symmetry.space_group_name_H-M   'P 1'
#
loop_
_entity.id
_entity.type
_entity.pdbx_description
1 polymer ?
#
loop_
_entity_poly.entity_id
_entity_poly.type
_entity_poly.pdbx_seq_one_letter_code
_entity_poly.pdbx_strand_id
1 'polypeptide(L)'
;MSAVLVKNADRMMTSAELLVEGIEIAFADGCRGLVPLAEIPEVEEGDNFDSVDLPNPYEFVLRTSTGETIEFPWDFVRHFCDASYRPKVETVALVGRLAIGLRIRQMRGSAGLTQDSLAKAADIGRVTLVRIEKGEQSPRYETLVSLAQAFGRSMRELVGGGEDSE
;
A
#
# COMPACT_ATOMS: atom_id res chain seq x y z
N MET A 1 -4.03 -31.24 -17.29
CA MET A 1 -4.32 -29.86 -17.79
C MET A 1 -3.39 -28.91 -17.07
N SER A 2 -2.50 -28.27 -17.78
CA SER A 2 -1.70 -27.16 -17.20
C SER A 2 -2.65 -26.01 -16.84
N ALA A 3 -2.74 -25.69 -15.55
CA ALA A 3 -3.40 -24.47 -15.12
C ALA A 3 -2.61 -23.31 -15.72
N VAL A 4 -3.24 -22.55 -16.59
CA VAL A 4 -2.69 -21.28 -17.06
C VAL A 4 -2.61 -20.37 -15.83
N LEU A 5 -1.39 -20.08 -15.38
CA LEU A 5 -1.16 -19.18 -14.26
C LEU A 5 -1.55 -17.78 -14.70
N VAL A 6 -2.73 -17.33 -14.28
CA VAL A 6 -3.19 -15.97 -14.56
C VAL A 6 -2.32 -15.02 -13.74
N LYS A 7 -1.59 -14.15 -14.42
CA LYS A 7 -0.78 -13.11 -13.77
C LYS A 7 -1.69 -12.24 -12.90
N ASN A 8 -1.31 -12.01 -11.65
CA ASN A 8 -2.08 -11.25 -10.64
C ASN A 8 -3.41 -11.91 -10.21
N ALA A 9 -3.53 -13.24 -10.30
CA ALA A 9 -4.71 -13.96 -9.83
C ALA A 9 -5.06 -13.69 -8.36
N ASP A 10 -4.04 -13.39 -7.55
CA ASP A 10 -4.14 -12.98 -6.14
C ASP A 10 -4.77 -11.60 -5.93
N ARG A 11 -4.90 -10.81 -6.99
CA ARG A 11 -5.49 -9.45 -6.97
C ARG A 11 -6.81 -9.36 -7.72
N MET A 12 -7.19 -10.42 -8.41
CA MET A 12 -8.40 -10.47 -9.25
C MET A 12 -9.54 -11.15 -8.51
N MET A 13 -10.53 -10.39 -8.09
CA MET A 13 -11.77 -10.92 -7.57
C MET A 13 -12.59 -11.54 -8.71
N THR A 14 -13.17 -12.69 -8.45
CA THR A 14 -14.02 -13.43 -9.42
C THR A 14 -15.49 -13.43 -9.04
N SER A 15 -15.79 -13.24 -7.75
CA SER A 15 -17.16 -13.08 -7.27
C SER A 15 -17.21 -12.26 -5.99
N ALA A 16 -18.30 -11.57 -5.80
CA ALA A 16 -18.70 -10.90 -4.57
C ALA A 16 -20.17 -11.16 -4.33
N GLU A 17 -20.53 -11.65 -3.16
CA GLU A 17 -21.91 -11.99 -2.80
C GLU A 17 -22.26 -11.41 -1.43
N LEU A 18 -23.39 -10.70 -1.36
CA LEU A 18 -23.89 -10.14 -0.11
C LEU A 18 -24.66 -11.22 0.67
N LEU A 19 -24.16 -11.55 1.85
CA LEU A 19 -24.78 -12.46 2.79
C LEU A 19 -25.23 -11.69 4.04
N VAL A 20 -25.99 -12.35 4.91
CA VAL A 20 -26.47 -11.77 6.17
C VAL A 20 -25.30 -11.36 7.07
N GLU A 21 -24.24 -12.16 7.09
CA GLU A 21 -23.06 -11.96 7.97
C GLU A 21 -22.00 -11.03 7.38
N GLY A 22 -22.04 -10.75 6.08
CA GLY A 22 -21.03 -9.97 5.39
C GLY A 22 -21.02 -10.19 3.89
N ILE A 23 -19.89 -9.89 3.27
CA ILE A 23 -19.70 -10.05 1.84
C ILE A 23 -18.72 -11.21 1.62
N GLU A 24 -19.17 -12.28 0.95
CA GLU A 24 -18.27 -13.34 0.52
C GLU A 24 -17.56 -12.91 -0.76
N ILE A 25 -16.23 -12.99 -0.74
CA ILE A 25 -15.36 -12.64 -1.87
C ILE A 25 -14.56 -13.87 -2.27
N ALA A 26 -14.43 -14.09 -3.58
CA ALA A 26 -13.50 -15.07 -4.14
C ALA A 26 -12.51 -14.39 -5.08
N PHE A 27 -11.29 -14.90 -5.10
CA PHE A 27 -10.20 -14.46 -5.98
C PHE A 27 -9.85 -15.53 -7.02
N ALA A 28 -9.22 -15.11 -8.10
CA ALA A 28 -8.86 -16.00 -9.21
C ALA A 28 -7.79 -17.06 -8.83
N ASP A 29 -7.04 -16.83 -7.76
CA ASP A 29 -6.11 -17.82 -7.20
C ASP A 29 -6.80 -18.89 -6.33
N GLY A 30 -8.12 -18.84 -6.21
CA GLY A 30 -8.93 -19.77 -5.42
C GLY A 30 -9.13 -19.37 -3.96
N CYS A 31 -8.51 -18.27 -3.52
CA CYS A 31 -8.71 -17.75 -2.17
C CYS A 31 -10.13 -17.22 -1.99
N ARG A 32 -10.74 -17.54 -0.86
CA ARG A 32 -12.09 -17.08 -0.48
C ARG A 32 -12.14 -16.61 0.94
N GLY A 33 -12.99 -15.65 1.24
CA GLY A 33 -13.21 -15.17 2.59
C GLY A 33 -14.48 -14.38 2.72
N LEU A 34 -14.88 -14.19 3.97
CA LEU A 34 -16.01 -13.36 4.35
C LEU A 34 -15.49 -12.04 4.93
N VAL A 35 -15.95 -10.93 4.35
CA VAL A 35 -15.72 -9.59 4.87
C VAL A 35 -16.90 -9.23 5.77
N PRO A 36 -16.75 -9.19 7.11
CA PRO A 36 -17.85 -8.81 7.98
C PRO A 36 -18.25 -7.36 7.71
N LEU A 37 -19.55 -7.06 7.65
CA LEU A 37 -20.03 -5.69 7.44
C LEU A 37 -19.52 -4.73 8.52
N ALA A 38 -19.36 -5.21 9.75
CA ALA A 38 -18.84 -4.42 10.88
C ALA A 38 -17.36 -4.00 10.71
N GLU A 39 -16.60 -4.65 9.83
CA GLU A 39 -15.20 -4.32 9.55
C GLU A 39 -15.04 -3.29 8.41
N ILE A 40 -16.14 -2.88 7.79
CA ILE A 40 -16.16 -1.89 6.74
C ILE A 40 -16.29 -0.50 7.36
N PRO A 41 -15.29 0.40 7.21
CA PRO A 41 -15.24 1.68 7.94
C PRO A 41 -16.41 2.62 7.64
N GLU A 42 -16.99 2.54 6.45
CA GLU A 42 -18.09 3.38 5.99
C GLU A 42 -19.48 2.83 6.33
N VAL A 43 -19.54 1.66 6.99
CA VAL A 43 -20.78 1.01 7.39
C VAL A 43 -21.10 1.33 8.85
N GLU A 44 -22.27 1.91 9.08
CA GLU A 44 -22.78 2.18 10.43
C GLU A 44 -23.75 1.08 10.90
N GLU A 45 -23.93 0.98 12.23
CA GLU A 45 -24.88 0.03 12.79
C GLU A 45 -26.32 0.42 12.41
N GLY A 46 -26.99 -0.49 11.72
CA GLY A 46 -28.35 -0.27 11.19
C GLY A 46 -28.40 0.03 9.70
N ASP A 47 -27.29 0.16 9.02
CA ASP A 47 -27.27 0.29 7.57
C ASP A 47 -27.80 -0.98 6.90
N ASN A 48 -28.60 -0.75 5.85
CA ASN A 48 -29.12 -1.81 5.01
C ASN A 48 -28.52 -1.72 3.61
N PHE A 49 -28.17 -2.86 3.07
CA PHE A 49 -27.56 -2.99 1.75
C PHE A 49 -28.46 -3.83 0.85
N ASP A 50 -28.61 -3.38 -0.40
CA ASP A 50 -29.46 -4.03 -1.39
C ASP A 50 -28.67 -5.02 -2.26
N SER A 51 -27.43 -4.65 -2.62
CA SER A 51 -26.61 -5.46 -3.52
C SER A 51 -25.13 -5.17 -3.40
N VAL A 52 -24.34 -6.12 -3.85
CA VAL A 52 -22.92 -5.96 -4.13
C VAL A 52 -22.70 -6.26 -5.62
N ASP A 53 -21.95 -5.41 -6.29
CA ASP A 53 -21.59 -5.53 -7.70
C ASP A 53 -20.07 -5.63 -7.83
N LEU A 54 -19.61 -6.37 -8.84
CA LEU A 54 -18.19 -6.51 -9.20
C LEU A 54 -17.98 -5.91 -10.61
N PRO A 55 -17.84 -4.57 -10.74
CA PRO A 55 -17.74 -3.92 -12.04
C PRO A 55 -16.48 -4.29 -12.80
N ASN A 56 -15.42 -4.63 -12.07
CA ASN A 56 -14.16 -5.15 -12.60
C ASN A 56 -13.47 -6.04 -11.55
N PRO A 57 -12.43 -6.80 -11.91
CA PRO A 57 -11.78 -7.72 -10.97
C PRO A 57 -11.06 -7.08 -9.79
N TYR A 58 -10.87 -5.78 -9.79
CA TYR A 58 -10.02 -5.09 -8.81
C TYR A 58 -10.78 -4.25 -7.79
N GLU A 59 -12.09 -4.10 -7.98
CA GLU A 59 -12.96 -3.35 -7.07
C GLU A 59 -14.35 -3.97 -7.01
N PHE A 60 -15.01 -3.86 -5.87
CA PHE A 60 -16.43 -4.15 -5.75
C PHE A 60 -17.18 -2.93 -5.21
N VAL A 61 -18.46 -2.88 -5.49
CA VAL A 61 -19.33 -1.77 -5.12
C VAL A 61 -20.48 -2.31 -4.26
N LEU A 62 -20.60 -1.77 -3.08
CA LEU A 62 -21.70 -2.03 -2.16
C LEU A 62 -22.75 -0.93 -2.34
N ARG A 63 -24.00 -1.32 -2.56
CA ARG A 63 -25.13 -0.40 -2.72
C ARG A 63 -26.01 -0.43 -1.48
N THR A 64 -26.22 0.75 -0.89
CA THR A 64 -27.13 0.90 0.24
C THR A 64 -28.58 0.92 -0.22
N SER A 65 -29.51 0.67 0.71
CA SER A 65 -30.95 0.76 0.45
C SER A 65 -31.44 2.20 0.13
N THR A 66 -30.62 3.21 0.43
CA THR A 66 -30.87 4.61 0.07
C THR A 66 -30.39 4.95 -1.35
N GLY A 67 -29.69 4.00 -2.02
CA GLY A 67 -29.16 4.18 -3.36
C GLY A 67 -27.74 4.73 -3.43
N GLU A 68 -27.11 4.96 -2.28
CA GLU A 68 -25.69 5.34 -2.21
C GLU A 68 -24.81 4.14 -2.55
N THR A 69 -23.63 4.41 -3.09
CA THR A 69 -22.63 3.40 -3.43
C THR A 69 -21.32 3.64 -2.70
N ILE A 70 -20.74 2.54 -2.20
CA ILE A 70 -19.43 2.55 -1.54
C ILE A 70 -18.53 1.61 -2.34
N GLU A 71 -17.38 2.09 -2.75
CA GLU A 71 -16.42 1.35 -3.58
C GLU A 71 -15.24 0.86 -2.73
N PHE A 72 -14.86 -0.40 -2.92
CA PHE A 72 -13.77 -1.02 -2.18
C PHE A 72 -12.77 -1.67 -3.12
N PRO A 73 -11.46 -1.36 -2.99
CA PRO A 73 -10.43 -2.00 -3.77
C PRO A 73 -10.13 -3.43 -3.26
N TRP A 74 -9.58 -4.27 -4.12
CA TRP A 74 -9.25 -5.67 -3.86
C TRP A 74 -8.32 -5.86 -2.66
N ASP A 75 -7.37 -4.95 -2.44
CA ASP A 75 -6.38 -5.03 -1.36
C ASP A 75 -6.99 -4.78 0.03
N PHE A 76 -8.07 -4.01 0.11
CA PHE A 76 -8.84 -3.86 1.34
C PHE A 76 -9.40 -5.20 1.84
N VAL A 77 -9.91 -6.02 0.92
CA VAL A 77 -10.60 -7.27 1.30
C VAL A 77 -9.70 -8.50 1.27
N ARG A 78 -8.56 -8.43 0.61
CA ARG A 78 -7.67 -9.58 0.44
C ARG A 78 -7.26 -10.23 1.76
N HIS A 79 -7.01 -9.46 2.80
CA HIS A 79 -6.60 -9.99 4.10
C HIS A 79 -7.68 -10.81 4.81
N PHE A 80 -8.96 -10.65 4.46
CA PHE A 80 -10.05 -11.49 4.97
C PHE A 80 -10.06 -12.88 4.32
N CYS A 81 -9.48 -12.98 3.13
CA CYS A 81 -9.36 -14.24 2.39
C CYS A 81 -8.03 -14.95 2.63
N ASP A 82 -6.96 -14.20 2.91
CA ASP A 82 -5.61 -14.71 3.13
C ASP A 82 -5.00 -14.08 4.39
N ALA A 83 -4.96 -14.83 5.48
CA ALA A 83 -4.40 -14.38 6.75
C ALA A 83 -2.92 -14.00 6.67
N SER A 84 -2.18 -14.50 5.65
CA SER A 84 -0.77 -14.18 5.43
C SER A 84 -0.55 -12.87 4.67
N TYR A 85 -1.61 -12.25 4.13
CA TYR A 85 -1.50 -11.08 3.26
C TYR A 85 -0.94 -9.85 3.98
N ARG A 86 -1.49 -9.47 5.13
CA ARG A 86 -0.99 -8.34 5.92
C ARG A 86 0.48 -8.50 6.31
N PRO A 87 0.91 -9.64 6.89
CA PRO A 87 2.33 -9.84 7.19
C PRO A 87 3.24 -9.72 5.97
N LYS A 88 2.81 -10.22 4.80
CA LYS A 88 3.58 -10.08 3.55
C LYS A 88 3.71 -8.62 3.13
N VAL A 89 2.62 -7.86 3.15
CA VAL A 89 2.60 -6.44 2.79
C VAL A 89 3.44 -5.63 3.76
N GLU A 90 3.33 -5.88 5.05
CA GLU A 90 4.13 -5.23 6.09
C GLU A 90 5.62 -5.51 5.92
N THR A 91 5.98 -6.74 5.58
CA THR A 91 7.38 -7.12 5.29
C THR A 91 7.91 -6.39 4.07
N VAL A 92 7.16 -6.34 2.98
CA VAL A 92 7.56 -5.60 1.76
C VAL A 92 7.70 -4.11 2.05
N ALA A 93 6.77 -3.54 2.80
CA ALA A 93 6.83 -2.13 3.20
C ALA A 93 8.04 -1.84 4.08
N LEU A 94 8.37 -2.73 5.02
CA LEU A 94 9.57 -2.61 5.86
C LEU A 94 10.84 -2.66 5.04
N VAL A 95 10.97 -3.62 4.13
CA VAL A 95 12.13 -3.75 3.23
C VAL A 95 12.30 -2.48 2.40
N GLY A 96 11.21 -1.93 1.86
CA GLY A 96 11.23 -0.68 1.11
C GLY A 96 11.69 0.51 1.95
N ARG A 97 11.18 0.65 3.17
CA ARG A 97 11.61 1.72 4.10
C ARG A 97 13.09 1.62 4.46
N LEU A 98 13.58 0.42 4.75
CA LEU A 98 14.98 0.18 5.06
C LEU A 98 15.88 0.52 3.87
N ALA A 99 15.50 0.13 2.66
CA ALA A 99 16.27 0.41 1.45
C ALA A 99 16.37 1.92 1.17
N ILE A 100 15.26 2.65 1.25
CA ILE A 100 15.25 4.12 1.06
C ILE A 100 16.07 4.80 2.15
N GLY A 101 15.89 4.41 3.41
CA GLY A 101 16.61 4.98 4.53
C GLY A 101 18.13 4.79 4.42
N LEU A 102 18.56 3.58 4.05
CA LEU A 102 19.97 3.27 3.81
C LEU A 102 20.55 4.11 2.67
N ARG A 103 19.80 4.25 1.57
CA ARG A 103 20.25 5.05 0.42
C ARG A 103 20.42 6.53 0.79
N ILE A 104 19.46 7.12 1.49
CA ILE A 104 19.56 8.50 1.98
C ILE A 104 20.80 8.67 2.88
N ARG A 105 21.03 7.73 3.79
CA ARG A 105 22.20 7.74 4.66
C ARG A 105 23.51 7.64 3.87
N GLN A 106 23.57 6.78 2.85
CA GLN A 106 24.75 6.64 1.99
C GLN A 106 25.02 7.92 1.19
N MET A 107 23.97 8.51 0.58
CA MET A 107 24.07 9.76 -0.17
C MET A 107 24.53 10.90 0.74
N ARG A 108 24.00 10.98 1.96
CA ARG A 108 24.41 11.96 2.95
C ARG A 108 25.91 11.80 3.31
N GLY A 109 26.35 10.56 3.58
CA GLY A 109 27.74 10.26 3.86
C GLY A 109 28.67 10.62 2.72
N SER A 110 28.29 10.29 1.47
CA SER A 110 29.04 10.63 0.27
C SER A 110 29.13 12.14 0.02
N ALA A 111 28.11 12.88 0.43
CA ALA A 111 28.10 14.35 0.35
C ALA A 111 28.83 15.02 1.53
N GLY A 112 29.33 14.26 2.49
CA GLY A 112 30.02 14.80 3.69
C GLY A 112 29.09 15.56 4.64
N LEU A 113 27.77 15.31 4.57
CA LEU A 113 26.79 16.02 5.37
C LEU A 113 26.51 15.31 6.70
N THR A 114 26.34 16.10 7.77
CA THR A 114 25.77 15.60 9.03
C THR A 114 24.24 15.47 8.90
N GLN A 115 23.63 14.73 9.84
CA GLN A 115 22.17 14.67 9.90
C GLN A 115 21.55 16.05 10.12
N ASP A 116 22.18 16.90 10.94
CA ASP A 116 21.73 18.28 11.16
C ASP A 116 21.80 19.13 9.89
N SER A 117 22.91 19.07 9.17
CA SER A 117 23.09 19.87 7.96
C SER A 117 22.15 19.43 6.84
N LEU A 118 21.93 18.12 6.65
CA LEU A 118 20.97 17.63 5.68
C LEU A 118 19.52 17.98 6.07
N ALA A 119 19.16 17.80 7.34
CA ALA A 119 17.82 18.14 7.82
C ALA A 119 17.50 19.63 7.58
N LYS A 120 18.45 20.52 7.86
CA LYS A 120 18.31 21.96 7.58
C LYS A 120 18.21 22.24 6.08
N ALA A 121 19.06 21.63 5.26
CA ALA A 121 19.04 21.83 3.81
C ALA A 121 17.72 21.33 3.16
N ALA A 122 17.12 20.29 3.71
CA ALA A 122 15.85 19.73 3.24
C ALA A 122 14.62 20.33 3.94
N ASP A 123 14.81 21.26 4.87
CA ASP A 123 13.73 21.87 5.67
C ASP A 123 12.84 20.83 6.38
N ILE A 124 13.47 19.83 6.99
CA ILE A 124 12.82 18.79 7.80
C ILE A 124 13.41 18.74 9.21
N GLY A 125 12.65 18.16 10.13
CA GLY A 125 13.16 17.92 11.48
C GLY A 125 14.27 16.85 11.50
N ARG A 126 15.33 17.07 12.29
CA ARG A 126 16.43 16.09 12.44
C ARG A 126 15.89 14.73 12.90
N VAL A 127 14.94 14.70 13.83
CA VAL A 127 14.33 13.44 14.32
C VAL A 127 13.62 12.70 13.18
N THR A 128 12.93 13.41 12.30
CA THR A 128 12.30 12.84 11.10
C THR A 128 13.35 12.19 10.19
N LEU A 129 14.46 12.89 9.91
CA LEU A 129 15.55 12.34 9.11
C LEU A 129 16.16 11.08 9.74
N VAL A 130 16.41 11.09 11.04
CA VAL A 130 16.94 9.92 11.77
C VAL A 130 16.03 8.71 11.64
N ARG A 131 14.71 8.89 11.80
CA ARG A 131 13.73 7.81 11.66
C ARG A 131 13.64 7.28 10.23
N ILE A 132 13.73 8.16 9.25
CA ILE A 132 13.78 7.76 7.82
C ILE A 132 15.04 6.94 7.53
N GLU A 133 16.20 7.40 7.95
CA GLU A 133 17.47 6.69 7.74
C GLU A 133 17.53 5.32 8.43
N LYS A 134 16.78 5.14 9.52
CA LYS A 134 16.63 3.86 10.21
C LYS A 134 15.55 2.95 9.65
N GLY A 135 14.75 3.42 8.70
CA GLY A 135 13.58 2.69 8.18
C GLY A 135 12.41 2.61 9.14
N GLU A 136 12.40 3.40 10.19
CA GLU A 136 11.31 3.46 11.19
C GLU A 136 10.10 4.27 10.68
N GLN A 137 10.34 5.14 9.69
CA GLN A 137 9.32 6.00 9.10
C GLN A 137 9.48 6.06 7.59
N SER A 138 8.37 5.93 6.87
CA SER A 138 8.33 6.21 5.43
C SER A 138 8.38 7.71 5.19
N PRO A 139 9.28 8.20 4.33
CA PRO A 139 9.24 9.60 3.93
C PRO A 139 7.99 9.87 3.11
N ARG A 140 7.39 11.05 3.31
CA ARG A 140 6.33 11.55 2.43
C ARG A 140 6.93 12.01 1.11
N TYR A 141 6.10 12.14 0.09
CA TYR A 141 6.55 12.60 -1.23
C TYR A 141 7.28 13.95 -1.16
N GLU A 142 6.70 14.92 -0.45
CA GLU A 142 7.29 16.25 -0.27
C GLU A 142 8.66 16.19 0.43
N THR A 143 8.81 15.28 1.40
CA THR A 143 10.08 15.05 2.09
C THR A 143 11.13 14.47 1.13
N LEU A 144 10.74 13.55 0.26
CA LEU A 144 11.64 13.00 -0.77
C LEU A 144 12.07 14.06 -1.77
N VAL A 145 11.15 14.94 -2.20
CA VAL A 145 11.47 16.08 -3.08
C VAL A 145 12.49 17.00 -2.42
N SER A 146 12.27 17.37 -1.15
CA SER A 146 13.16 18.23 -0.40
C SER A 146 14.55 17.61 -0.21
N LEU A 147 14.64 16.32 0.08
CA LEU A 147 15.90 15.60 0.19
C LEU A 147 16.64 15.53 -1.15
N ALA A 148 15.92 15.22 -2.25
CA ALA A 148 16.52 15.20 -3.58
C ALA A 148 17.09 16.58 -3.96
N GLN A 149 16.36 17.65 -3.70
CA GLN A 149 16.84 19.02 -3.90
C GLN A 149 18.06 19.35 -3.04
N ALA A 150 18.07 18.96 -1.76
CA ALA A 150 19.20 19.15 -0.86
C ALA A 150 20.46 18.44 -1.33
N PHE A 151 20.31 17.27 -1.98
CA PHE A 151 21.43 16.54 -2.58
C PHE A 151 21.82 17.05 -3.99
N GLY A 152 21.01 17.90 -4.60
CA GLY A 152 21.17 18.28 -6.02
C GLY A 152 21.00 17.08 -6.97
N ARG A 153 20.11 16.16 -6.64
CA ARG A 153 19.83 14.91 -7.35
C ARG A 153 18.37 14.84 -7.76
N SER A 154 18.07 13.97 -8.73
CA SER A 154 16.69 13.68 -9.12
C SER A 154 16.00 12.75 -8.12
N MET A 155 14.66 12.76 -8.12
CA MET A 155 13.86 11.80 -7.36
C MET A 155 14.17 10.35 -7.76
N ARG A 156 14.43 10.11 -9.06
CA ARG A 156 14.79 8.78 -9.57
C ARG A 156 16.08 8.27 -8.92
N GLU A 157 17.09 9.11 -8.80
CA GLU A 157 18.36 8.77 -8.15
C GLU A 157 18.18 8.50 -6.66
N LEU A 158 17.23 9.19 -6.01
CA LEU A 158 16.97 9.02 -4.58
C LEU A 158 16.20 7.71 -4.28
N VAL A 159 15.18 7.38 -5.06
CA VAL A 159 14.28 6.24 -4.80
C VAL A 159 14.58 5.02 -5.67
N GLY A 160 15.15 5.21 -6.84
CA GLY A 160 15.54 4.14 -7.74
C GLY A 160 16.97 3.70 -7.47
N GLY A 161 17.20 2.42 -7.21
CA GLY A 161 18.51 1.85 -7.37
C GLY A 161 18.97 2.09 -8.79
N GLY A 162 20.00 2.90 -8.99
CA GLY A 162 20.61 3.02 -10.29
C GLY A 162 21.18 1.67 -10.69
N GLU A 163 20.57 1.05 -11.67
CA GLU A 163 21.19 0.14 -12.59
C GLU A 163 20.77 0.61 -13.97
N ASP A 164 21.46 1.63 -14.45
CA ASP A 164 21.71 1.72 -15.85
C ASP A 164 22.85 0.73 -16.12
N SER A 165 22.47 -0.53 -16.29
CA SER A 165 23.34 -1.47 -16.99
C SER A 165 23.22 -1.18 -18.46
N GLU A 166 24.34 -0.79 -19.05
CA GLU A 166 24.59 -0.68 -20.49
C GLU A 166 23.95 -1.81 -21.30
#